data_173b908f89ccd4e2da6ee077a77511d9
#
_entry.id   173b908f89ccd4e2da6ee077a77511d9
#
_cell.length_a   1.000
_cell.length_b   1.000
_cell.length_c   1.000
_cell.angle_alpha   90.00
_cell.angle_beta   90.00
_cell.angle_gamma   90.00
#
_symmetry.space_group_name_H-M   'P 1'
#
loop_
_entity.id
_entity.type
_entity.pdbx_description
1 polymer ?
#
loop_
_entity_poly.entity_id
_entity_poly.type
_entity_poly.pdbx_seq_one_letter_code
_entity_poly.pdbx_strand_id
1 'polypeptide(L)'
;ERKQGEIHLKSQKRYHFFYEQKEITMFYPMLAEGDSILWLGSREKGLIRFDKQTEEYKVISLKEILHKSVDDVLSLHRAKDGRMYVGTTSGLVCLTFNKKQISASYIGREQGLLNDMIHGILEDANGFLWLGTNRGLIKYNPKNTSSHAYYYAAGVQVGEFSDDAYYQCPYTGRLFFGGIDGLLYLDKEVATAPEFYPNILLRKLMI
;
A
#
# COMPACT_ATOMS: atom_id res chain seq x y z
N GLU A 1 -22.65 -6.03 20.38
CA GLU A 1 -24.15 -6.07 20.39
C GLU A 1 -24.70 -4.72 20.83
N ARG A 2 -25.68 -4.19 20.12
CA ARG A 2 -26.46 -3.00 20.55
C ARG A 2 -27.63 -3.46 21.42
N LYS A 3 -27.63 -3.08 22.67
CA LYS A 3 -28.82 -3.06 23.50
C LYS A 3 -29.11 -1.60 23.90
N GLN A 4 -30.29 -1.09 23.55
CA GLN A 4 -30.79 0.25 23.92
C GLN A 4 -29.85 1.43 23.56
N GLY A 5 -29.17 1.38 22.43
CA GLY A 5 -28.29 2.49 21.99
C GLY A 5 -26.88 2.50 22.55
N GLU A 6 -26.55 1.64 23.50
CA GLU A 6 -25.21 1.52 24.06
C GLU A 6 -24.39 0.43 23.36
N ILE A 7 -23.07 0.68 23.17
CA ILE A 7 -22.12 -0.27 22.65
C ILE A 7 -21.40 -0.92 23.81
N HIS A 8 -21.60 -2.23 24.00
CA HIS A 8 -20.91 -3.00 25.01
C HIS A 8 -19.74 -3.79 24.39
N LEU A 9 -18.55 -3.64 24.96
CA LEU A 9 -17.40 -4.47 24.63
C LEU A 9 -17.58 -5.83 25.29
N LYS A 10 -17.72 -6.90 24.46
CA LYS A 10 -17.87 -8.28 24.98
C LYS A 10 -16.57 -8.90 25.45
N SER A 11 -15.47 -8.58 24.75
CA SER A 11 -14.14 -9.06 25.10
C SER A 11 -13.10 -8.08 24.58
N GLN A 12 -11.98 -7.98 25.28
CA GLN A 12 -10.78 -7.35 24.80
C GLN A 12 -9.59 -8.23 25.14
N LYS A 13 -8.66 -8.33 24.21
CA LYS A 13 -7.38 -9.01 24.41
C LYS A 13 -6.29 -8.14 23.81
N ARG A 14 -5.19 -7.99 24.53
CA ARG A 14 -4.01 -7.28 24.07
C ARG A 14 -2.96 -8.31 23.67
N TYR A 15 -2.41 -8.14 22.47
CA TYR A 15 -1.32 -8.96 21.95
C TYR A 15 -0.03 -8.16 21.93
N HIS A 16 1.08 -8.82 22.25
CA HIS A 16 2.42 -8.27 22.24
C HIS A 16 3.24 -9.05 21.23
N PHE A 17 3.95 -8.35 20.37
CA PHE A 17 4.79 -8.96 19.33
C PHE A 17 6.25 -8.59 19.58
N PHE A 18 7.12 -9.57 19.49
CA PHE A 18 8.55 -9.40 19.75
C PHE A 18 9.36 -9.87 18.55
N TYR A 19 10.45 -9.16 18.30
CA TYR A 19 11.48 -9.54 17.35
C TYR A 19 12.85 -9.29 17.97
N GLU A 20 13.73 -10.30 17.99
CA GLU A 20 15.05 -10.22 18.65
C GLU A 20 14.99 -9.63 20.08
N GLN A 21 14.04 -10.10 20.88
CA GLN A 21 13.78 -9.67 22.26
C GLN A 21 13.31 -8.21 22.43
N LYS A 22 13.04 -7.50 21.34
CA LYS A 22 12.45 -6.16 21.36
C LYS A 22 10.98 -6.21 21.00
N GLU A 23 10.16 -5.53 21.80
CA GLU A 23 8.74 -5.39 21.51
C GLU A 23 8.51 -4.48 20.30
N ILE A 24 7.63 -4.91 19.42
CA ILE A 24 7.15 -4.10 18.30
C ILE A 24 5.90 -3.36 18.78
N THR A 25 5.95 -2.04 18.81
CA THR A 25 4.89 -1.21 19.44
C THR A 25 4.13 -0.33 18.47
N MET A 26 4.63 -0.15 17.23
CA MET A 26 4.03 0.75 16.26
C MET A 26 3.58 -0.01 15.02
N PHE A 27 2.27 -0.01 14.80
CA PHE A 27 1.60 -0.64 13.66
C PHE A 27 0.79 0.42 12.91
N TYR A 28 0.85 0.39 11.60
CA TYR A 28 0.08 1.28 10.73
C TYR A 28 -0.93 0.49 9.91
N PRO A 29 -0.56 -0.13 8.76
CA PRO A 29 -1.54 -0.85 7.98
C PRO A 29 -1.89 -2.20 8.59
N MET A 30 -3.15 -2.56 8.47
CA MET A 30 -3.65 -3.89 8.80
C MET A 30 -4.41 -4.46 7.61
N LEU A 31 -4.19 -5.74 7.31
CA LEU A 31 -4.86 -6.44 6.23
C LEU A 31 -5.32 -7.81 6.70
N ALA A 32 -6.62 -8.04 6.67
CA ALA A 32 -7.19 -9.36 6.96
C ALA A 32 -7.07 -10.28 5.73
N GLU A 33 -6.66 -11.53 5.95
CA GLU A 33 -6.63 -12.59 4.96
C GLU A 33 -7.49 -13.76 5.46
N GLY A 34 -8.68 -13.88 4.90
CA GLY A 34 -9.70 -14.79 5.41
C GLY A 34 -10.10 -14.49 6.85
N ASP A 35 -10.60 -15.50 7.54
CA ASP A 35 -11.13 -15.35 8.91
C ASP A 35 -10.07 -15.45 10.01
N SER A 36 -8.91 -16.04 9.71
CA SER A 36 -7.91 -16.36 10.73
C SER A 36 -6.66 -15.47 10.68
N ILE A 37 -6.22 -15.03 9.52
CA ILE A 37 -4.94 -14.33 9.38
C ILE A 37 -5.13 -12.82 9.39
N LEU A 38 -4.28 -12.14 10.15
CA LEU A 38 -4.12 -10.71 10.14
C LEU A 38 -2.66 -10.35 9.82
N TRP A 39 -2.48 -9.56 8.79
CA TRP A 39 -1.20 -8.95 8.45
C TRP A 39 -1.11 -7.58 9.08
N LEU A 40 0.00 -7.30 9.75
CA LEU A 40 0.29 -6.03 10.38
C LEU A 40 1.58 -5.48 9.78
N GLY A 41 1.54 -4.25 9.30
CA GLY A 41 2.74 -3.51 8.92
C GLY A 41 3.28 -2.76 10.13
N SER A 42 4.59 -2.85 10.36
CA SER A 42 5.23 -2.18 11.47
C SER A 42 6.25 -1.15 11.03
N ARG A 43 6.56 -0.23 11.92
CA ARG A 43 7.75 0.62 11.78
C ARG A 43 8.99 -0.20 12.10
N GLU A 44 10.00 -0.14 11.23
CA GLU A 44 11.34 -0.71 11.40
C GLU A 44 11.47 -2.24 11.41
N LYS A 45 10.37 -3.01 11.46
CA LYS A 45 10.42 -4.48 11.60
C LYS A 45 9.70 -5.23 10.48
N GLY A 46 9.28 -4.53 9.43
CA GLY A 46 8.58 -5.14 8.30
C GLY A 46 7.18 -5.61 8.65
N LEU A 47 6.85 -6.87 8.35
CA LEU A 47 5.51 -7.41 8.47
C LEU A 47 5.40 -8.42 9.60
N ILE A 48 4.22 -8.47 10.21
CA ILE A 48 3.83 -9.54 11.12
C ILE A 48 2.64 -10.27 10.50
N ARG A 49 2.76 -11.58 10.35
CA ARG A 49 1.67 -12.48 10.04
C ARG A 49 1.17 -13.09 11.35
N PHE A 50 -0.02 -12.72 11.76
CA PHE A 50 -0.65 -13.18 12.99
C PHE A 50 -1.83 -14.11 12.68
N ASP A 51 -1.85 -15.29 13.27
CA ASP A 51 -2.98 -16.21 13.21
C ASP A 51 -3.86 -16.00 14.45
N LYS A 52 -5.08 -15.51 14.24
CA LYS A 52 -6.04 -15.19 15.32
C LYS A 52 -6.61 -16.45 16.01
N GLN A 53 -6.52 -17.62 15.38
CA GLN A 53 -7.05 -18.86 15.94
C GLN A 53 -6.02 -19.55 16.85
N THR A 54 -4.78 -19.66 16.38
CA THR A 54 -3.69 -20.26 17.17
C THR A 54 -2.97 -19.26 18.06
N GLU A 55 -3.16 -17.96 17.79
CA GLU A 55 -2.45 -16.84 18.40
C GLU A 55 -0.93 -16.85 18.14
N GLU A 56 -0.50 -17.63 17.20
CA GLU A 56 0.88 -17.65 16.74
C GLU A 56 1.16 -16.51 15.77
N TYR A 57 2.39 -16.01 15.78
CA TYR A 57 2.82 -14.99 14.84
C TYR A 57 4.20 -15.27 14.28
N LYS A 58 4.44 -14.70 13.10
CA LYS A 58 5.74 -14.69 12.44
C LYS A 58 6.08 -13.29 12.00
N VAL A 59 7.26 -12.81 12.39
CA VAL A 59 7.83 -11.55 11.86
C VAL A 59 8.56 -11.85 10.55
N ILE A 60 8.33 -11.01 9.56
CA ILE A 60 8.90 -11.10 8.21
C ILE A 60 9.64 -9.79 7.95
N SER A 61 10.95 -9.80 8.19
CA SER A 61 11.82 -8.66 7.89
C SER A 61 12.05 -8.59 6.40
N LEU A 62 11.56 -7.52 5.79
CA LEU A 62 11.78 -7.24 4.38
C LEU A 62 13.24 -6.90 4.11
N LYS A 63 13.88 -6.25 5.09
CA LYS A 63 15.32 -5.94 5.06
C LYS A 63 16.18 -7.19 4.95
N GLU A 64 15.86 -8.24 5.71
CA GLU A 64 16.62 -9.49 5.65
C GLU A 64 16.43 -10.22 4.32
N ILE A 65 15.20 -10.23 3.78
CA ILE A 65 14.91 -10.90 2.50
C ILE A 65 15.53 -10.16 1.32
N LEU A 66 15.50 -8.82 1.34
CA LEU A 66 15.93 -7.98 0.21
C LEU A 66 17.35 -7.42 0.36
N HIS A 67 17.97 -7.58 1.54
CA HIS A 67 19.23 -6.93 1.90
C HIS A 67 19.18 -5.40 1.68
N LYS A 68 18.03 -4.78 1.99
CA LYS A 68 17.73 -3.38 1.75
C LYS A 68 16.88 -2.81 2.89
N SER A 69 17.12 -1.57 3.29
CA SER A 69 16.36 -0.89 4.37
C SER A 69 14.95 -0.51 3.89
N VAL A 70 13.99 -1.42 4.07
CA VAL A 70 12.58 -1.28 3.62
C VAL A 70 11.58 -1.81 4.66
N ASP A 71 11.98 -1.90 5.93
CA ASP A 71 11.13 -2.45 7.00
C ASP A 71 10.12 -1.46 7.60
N ASP A 72 10.13 -0.19 7.14
CA ASP A 72 9.20 0.83 7.59
C ASP A 72 7.94 0.81 6.69
N VAL A 73 6.93 0.06 7.11
CA VAL A 73 5.74 -0.26 6.32
C VAL A 73 4.65 0.79 6.54
N LEU A 74 4.17 1.41 5.46
CA LEU A 74 3.14 2.44 5.46
C LEU A 74 1.79 1.96 4.90
N SER A 75 1.79 1.00 3.97
CA SER A 75 0.56 0.51 3.33
C SER A 75 0.66 -0.94 2.91
N LEU A 76 -0.48 -1.64 2.87
CA LEU A 76 -0.61 -3.03 2.47
C LEU A 76 -1.75 -3.21 1.48
N HIS A 77 -1.52 -4.02 0.45
CA HIS A 77 -2.55 -4.41 -0.50
C HIS A 77 -2.37 -5.86 -0.95
N ARG A 78 -3.45 -6.65 -0.90
CA ARG A 78 -3.50 -7.99 -1.48
C ARG A 78 -4.11 -7.89 -2.87
N ALA A 79 -3.30 -8.07 -3.89
CA ALA A 79 -3.75 -8.02 -5.26
C ALA A 79 -4.60 -9.26 -5.63
N LYS A 80 -5.47 -9.10 -6.64
CA LYS A 80 -6.35 -10.17 -7.13
C LYS A 80 -5.61 -11.39 -7.65
N ASP A 81 -4.36 -11.20 -8.10
CA ASP A 81 -3.49 -12.29 -8.56
C ASP A 81 -2.78 -13.05 -7.42
N GLY A 82 -3.06 -12.69 -6.16
CA GLY A 82 -2.51 -13.33 -4.98
C GLY A 82 -1.18 -12.76 -4.49
N ARG A 83 -0.57 -11.80 -5.19
CA ARG A 83 0.60 -11.07 -4.69
C ARG A 83 0.21 -10.08 -3.59
N MET A 84 1.11 -9.81 -2.67
CA MET A 84 0.94 -8.73 -1.67
C MET A 84 1.90 -7.61 -1.98
N TYR A 85 1.38 -6.41 -2.09
CA TYR A 85 2.17 -5.20 -2.25
C TYR A 85 2.28 -4.48 -0.92
N VAL A 86 3.50 -4.08 -0.60
CA VAL A 86 3.87 -3.42 0.65
C VAL A 86 4.47 -2.07 0.29
N GLY A 87 3.76 -1.01 0.61
CA GLY A 87 4.28 0.34 0.51
C GLY A 87 5.13 0.68 1.72
N THR A 88 6.31 1.21 1.47
CA THR A 88 7.27 1.57 2.51
C THR A 88 7.71 3.04 2.38
N THR A 89 8.51 3.51 3.31
CA THR A 89 9.17 4.82 3.21
C THR A 89 10.24 4.87 2.13
N SER A 90 10.61 3.72 1.54
CA SER A 90 11.76 3.60 0.64
C SER A 90 11.44 2.80 -0.63
N GLY A 91 10.19 2.67 -1.00
CA GLY A 91 9.74 2.01 -2.22
C GLY A 91 8.57 1.06 -2.03
N LEU A 92 8.24 0.37 -3.10
CA LEU A 92 7.20 -0.66 -3.14
C LEU A 92 7.87 -2.05 -3.10
N VAL A 93 7.37 -2.93 -2.26
CA VAL A 93 7.81 -4.33 -2.21
C VAL A 93 6.67 -5.22 -2.68
N CYS A 94 6.96 -6.14 -3.57
CA CYS A 94 6.03 -7.17 -4.03
C CYS A 94 6.41 -8.51 -3.40
N LEU A 95 5.50 -9.09 -2.62
CA LEU A 95 5.64 -10.42 -2.04
C LEU A 95 4.87 -11.45 -2.83
N THR A 96 5.52 -12.57 -3.09
CA THR A 96 4.90 -13.77 -3.67
C THR A 96 4.98 -14.92 -2.67
N PHE A 97 3.89 -15.68 -2.58
CA PHE A 97 3.74 -16.74 -1.61
C PHE A 97 3.75 -18.10 -2.31
N ASN A 98 4.80 -18.86 -2.11
CA ASN A 98 4.89 -20.27 -2.50
C ASN A 98 4.67 -21.13 -1.26
N LYS A 99 4.21 -22.39 -1.45
CA LYS A 99 3.82 -23.29 -0.34
C LYS A 99 4.83 -23.40 0.82
N LYS A 100 6.10 -23.06 0.61
CA LYS A 100 7.17 -23.18 1.63
C LYS A 100 7.98 -21.88 1.83
N GLN A 101 7.79 -20.87 1.00
CA GLN A 101 8.69 -19.71 1.00
C GLN A 101 7.97 -18.44 0.57
N ILE A 102 8.33 -17.34 1.20
CA ILE A 102 7.97 -15.99 0.78
C ILE A 102 9.15 -15.44 -0.02
N SER A 103 8.88 -15.01 -1.24
CA SER A 103 9.85 -14.30 -2.07
C SER A 103 9.44 -12.84 -2.15
N ALA A 104 10.42 -11.94 -2.13
CA ALA A 104 10.22 -10.51 -2.22
C ALA A 104 10.97 -9.93 -3.41
N SER A 105 10.38 -8.97 -4.09
CA SER A 105 11.04 -8.12 -5.07
C SER A 105 10.82 -6.65 -4.71
N TYR A 106 11.89 -5.87 -4.86
CA TYR A 106 11.88 -4.44 -4.60
C TYR A 106 11.62 -3.66 -5.89
N ILE A 107 10.80 -2.63 -5.78
CA ILE A 107 10.43 -1.72 -6.86
C ILE A 107 10.68 -0.30 -6.35
N GLY A 108 11.72 0.32 -6.86
CA GLY A 108 12.11 1.70 -6.54
C GLY A 108 12.34 2.51 -7.81
N ARG A 109 13.06 3.61 -7.69
CA ARG A 109 13.31 4.54 -8.83
C ARG A 109 14.04 3.88 -9.99
N GLU A 110 15.00 3.01 -9.71
CA GLU A 110 15.73 2.28 -10.76
C GLU A 110 14.82 1.31 -11.54
N GLN A 111 13.72 0.86 -10.93
CA GLN A 111 12.70 0.02 -11.56
C GLN A 111 11.53 0.86 -12.11
N GLY A 112 11.71 2.19 -12.23
CA GLY A 112 10.73 3.09 -12.83
C GLY A 112 9.66 3.64 -11.88
N LEU A 113 9.76 3.42 -10.57
CA LEU A 113 8.87 4.04 -9.61
C LEU A 113 9.23 5.51 -9.43
N LEU A 114 8.26 6.40 -9.65
CA LEU A 114 8.52 7.85 -9.68
C LEU A 114 8.61 8.50 -8.29
N ASN A 115 8.18 7.81 -7.25
CA ASN A 115 8.31 8.21 -5.85
C ASN A 115 8.47 6.98 -4.95
N ASP A 116 9.24 7.11 -3.86
CA ASP A 116 9.61 5.99 -3.01
C ASP A 116 8.75 5.88 -1.73
N MET A 117 8.06 6.96 -1.31
CA MET A 117 7.23 6.95 -0.10
C MET A 117 5.78 6.62 -0.48
N ILE A 118 5.31 5.41 -0.13
CA ILE A 118 4.03 4.85 -0.58
C ILE A 118 3.06 4.75 0.59
N HIS A 119 2.22 5.77 0.74
CA HIS A 119 1.26 5.91 1.85
C HIS A 119 -0.01 5.08 1.69
N GLY A 120 -0.41 4.79 0.44
CA GLY A 120 -1.62 4.02 0.16
C GLY A 120 -1.51 3.23 -1.14
N ILE A 121 -2.11 2.04 -1.19
CA ILE A 121 -2.13 1.16 -2.36
C ILE A 121 -3.54 0.67 -2.60
N LEU A 122 -4.10 0.95 -3.78
CA LEU A 122 -5.38 0.39 -4.24
C LEU A 122 -5.22 -0.20 -5.63
N GLU A 123 -5.99 -1.25 -5.93
CA GLU A 123 -6.00 -1.92 -7.23
C GLU A 123 -7.28 -1.61 -7.98
N ASP A 124 -7.17 -1.16 -9.24
CA ASP A 124 -8.32 -0.94 -10.09
C ASP A 124 -8.86 -2.23 -10.74
N ALA A 125 -9.94 -2.10 -11.54
CA ALA A 125 -10.56 -3.23 -12.21
C ALA A 125 -9.65 -3.92 -13.23
N ASN A 126 -8.67 -3.19 -13.78
CA ASN A 126 -7.74 -3.67 -14.80
C ASN A 126 -6.44 -4.26 -14.20
N GLY A 127 -6.29 -4.19 -12.87
CA GLY A 127 -5.11 -4.69 -12.16
C GLY A 127 -3.95 -3.69 -12.11
N PHE A 128 -4.19 -2.41 -12.40
CA PHE A 128 -3.22 -1.37 -12.11
C PHE A 128 -3.25 -1.03 -10.62
N LEU A 129 -2.10 -0.77 -10.05
CA LEU A 129 -1.98 -0.24 -8.69
C LEU A 129 -1.94 1.28 -8.73
N TRP A 130 -2.76 1.88 -7.90
CA TRP A 130 -2.77 3.31 -7.65
C TRP A 130 -2.11 3.57 -6.31
N LEU A 131 -1.02 4.32 -6.33
CA LEU A 131 -0.14 4.53 -5.19
C LEU A 131 -0.24 6.00 -4.77
N GLY A 132 -0.79 6.23 -3.57
CA GLY A 132 -0.75 7.54 -2.92
C GLY A 132 0.64 7.80 -2.36
N THR A 133 1.27 8.92 -2.72
CA THR A 133 2.64 9.26 -2.31
C THR A 133 2.70 10.63 -1.66
N ASN A 134 3.87 11.04 -1.16
CA ASN A 134 4.10 12.40 -0.69
C ASN A 134 4.24 13.43 -1.82
N ARG A 135 4.10 13.03 -3.09
CA ARG A 135 4.15 13.92 -4.27
C ARG A 135 3.14 13.53 -5.34
N GLY A 136 1.88 13.37 -4.94
CA GLY A 136 0.81 13.03 -5.86
C GLY A 136 0.56 11.53 -5.99
N LEU A 137 -0.15 11.15 -7.03
CA LEU A 137 -0.64 9.80 -7.26
C LEU A 137 0.15 9.12 -8.39
N ILE A 138 0.51 7.85 -8.19
CA ILE A 138 1.18 7.04 -9.22
C ILE A 138 0.25 5.91 -9.65
N LYS A 139 0.05 5.77 -10.96
CA LYS A 139 -0.51 4.57 -11.57
C LYS A 139 0.63 3.64 -11.98
N TYR A 140 0.66 2.45 -11.40
CA TYR A 140 1.70 1.45 -11.63
C TYR A 140 1.12 0.21 -12.30
N ASN A 141 1.78 -0.28 -13.34
CA ASN A 141 1.41 -1.51 -14.04
C ASN A 141 2.29 -2.69 -13.57
N PRO A 142 1.74 -3.64 -12.79
CA PRO A 142 2.53 -4.77 -12.28
C PRO A 142 2.96 -5.79 -13.34
N LYS A 143 2.41 -5.71 -14.56
CA LYS A 143 2.71 -6.67 -15.66
C LYS A 143 3.99 -6.30 -16.40
N ASN A 144 4.23 -5.00 -16.59
CA ASN A 144 5.39 -4.49 -17.36
C ASN A 144 6.24 -3.50 -16.57
N THR A 145 5.94 -3.31 -15.30
CA THR A 145 6.65 -2.40 -14.37
C THR A 145 6.64 -0.92 -14.78
N SER A 146 5.77 -0.51 -15.71
CA SER A 146 5.64 0.89 -16.08
C SER A 146 4.86 1.68 -15.01
N SER A 147 5.23 2.94 -14.83
CA SER A 147 4.52 3.84 -13.94
C SER A 147 4.26 5.21 -14.57
N HIS A 148 3.16 5.84 -14.17
CA HIS A 148 2.80 7.19 -14.56
C HIS A 148 2.39 7.98 -13.33
N ALA A 149 2.95 9.18 -13.15
CA ALA A 149 2.65 10.04 -12.01
C ALA A 149 1.70 11.17 -12.40
N TYR A 150 0.73 11.41 -11.53
CA TYR A 150 -0.23 12.49 -11.61
C TYR A 150 0.05 13.48 -10.49
N TYR A 151 0.44 14.69 -10.87
CA TYR A 151 0.75 15.77 -9.97
C TYR A 151 -0.36 16.83 -9.99
N TYR A 152 -0.19 17.91 -9.22
CA TYR A 152 -1.11 19.03 -9.15
C TYR A 152 -1.50 19.60 -10.53
N ALA A 153 -0.54 19.73 -11.44
CA ALA A 153 -0.77 20.20 -12.81
C ALA A 153 -1.66 19.27 -13.64
N ALA A 154 -1.79 18.01 -13.26
CA ALA A 154 -2.69 17.02 -13.89
C ALA A 154 -4.06 16.91 -13.21
N GLY A 155 -4.40 17.88 -12.34
CA GLY A 155 -5.69 17.94 -11.64
C GLY A 155 -5.73 17.19 -10.30
N VAL A 156 -4.64 16.59 -9.86
CA VAL A 156 -4.52 15.99 -8.52
C VAL A 156 -4.26 17.11 -7.52
N GLN A 157 -5.33 17.59 -6.88
CA GLN A 157 -5.24 18.72 -5.93
C GLN A 157 -4.74 18.31 -4.54
N VAL A 158 -4.48 17.05 -4.30
CA VAL A 158 -3.89 16.53 -3.07
C VAL A 158 -2.41 16.33 -3.32
N GLY A 159 -1.57 17.12 -2.67
CA GLY A 159 -0.12 17.11 -2.89
C GLY A 159 0.59 15.98 -2.16
N GLU A 160 0.17 15.69 -0.94
CA GLU A 160 0.73 14.65 -0.06
C GLU A 160 -0.40 13.80 0.52
N PHE A 161 -0.34 12.50 0.31
CA PHE A 161 -1.28 11.53 0.86
C PHE A 161 -0.85 11.07 2.25
N SER A 162 -1.82 10.71 3.08
CA SER A 162 -1.59 10.30 4.47
C SER A 162 -1.59 8.78 4.60
N ASP A 163 -0.84 8.29 5.59
CA ASP A 163 -0.83 6.87 5.95
C ASP A 163 -2.24 6.40 6.31
N ASP A 164 -2.60 5.20 5.88
CA ASP A 164 -3.90 4.55 6.12
C ASP A 164 -5.15 5.30 5.61
N ALA A 165 -4.98 6.43 4.90
CA ALA A 165 -6.06 7.24 4.37
C ALA A 165 -6.43 6.85 2.94
N TYR A 166 -6.71 5.57 2.70
CA TYR A 166 -7.16 5.07 1.40
C TYR A 166 -8.28 4.04 1.55
N TYR A 167 -9.20 4.03 0.59
CA TYR A 167 -10.37 3.15 0.64
C TYR A 167 -10.88 2.82 -0.76
N GLN A 168 -11.22 1.57 -1.00
CA GLN A 168 -11.93 1.15 -2.20
C GLN A 168 -13.38 0.84 -1.85
N CYS A 169 -14.32 1.53 -2.49
CA CYS A 169 -15.74 1.27 -2.31
C CYS A 169 -16.12 -0.09 -2.95
N PRO A 170 -16.59 -1.06 -2.17
CA PRO A 170 -16.93 -2.39 -2.70
C PRO A 170 -18.15 -2.37 -3.62
N TYR A 171 -19.01 -1.35 -3.52
CA TYR A 171 -20.22 -1.23 -4.31
C TYR A 171 -19.99 -0.55 -5.66
N THR A 172 -19.17 0.48 -5.70
CA THR A 172 -18.94 1.28 -6.91
C THR A 172 -17.61 1.02 -7.57
N GLY A 173 -16.64 0.43 -6.87
CA GLY A 173 -15.26 0.25 -7.30
C GLY A 173 -14.43 1.55 -7.29
N ARG A 174 -15.00 2.68 -6.82
CA ARG A 174 -14.27 3.94 -6.67
C ARG A 174 -13.11 3.80 -5.71
N LEU A 175 -12.00 4.45 -6.05
CA LEU A 175 -10.80 4.53 -5.22
C LEU A 175 -10.74 5.90 -4.56
N PHE A 176 -10.47 5.94 -3.26
CA PHE A 176 -10.38 7.16 -2.47
C PHE A 176 -9.02 7.24 -1.81
N PHE A 177 -8.42 8.42 -1.84
CA PHE A 177 -7.15 8.73 -1.19
C PHE A 177 -7.26 10.05 -0.45
N GLY A 178 -7.02 10.03 0.86
CA GLY A 178 -6.98 11.20 1.72
C GLY A 178 -5.57 11.72 1.90
N GLY A 179 -5.45 13.02 2.12
CA GLY A 179 -4.17 13.68 2.35
C GLY A 179 -4.34 15.03 3.03
N ILE A 180 -3.25 15.77 3.15
CA ILE A 180 -3.20 17.03 3.91
C ILE A 180 -4.18 18.06 3.33
N ASP A 181 -4.29 18.15 2.00
CA ASP A 181 -5.10 19.16 1.31
C ASP A 181 -6.50 18.67 0.92
N GLY A 182 -6.92 17.48 1.38
CA GLY A 182 -8.26 16.97 1.12
C GLY A 182 -8.37 15.52 0.72
N LEU A 183 -9.43 15.20 -0.02
CA LEU A 183 -9.78 13.87 -0.48
C LEU A 183 -9.80 13.84 -2.01
N LEU A 184 -9.03 12.94 -2.60
CA LEU A 184 -9.10 12.59 -4.01
C LEU A 184 -9.90 11.32 -4.19
N TYR A 185 -10.75 11.26 -5.21
CA TYR A 185 -11.34 9.98 -5.64
C TYR A 185 -11.16 9.78 -7.15
N LEU A 186 -11.07 8.52 -7.54
CA LEU A 186 -11.04 8.09 -8.93
C LEU A 186 -12.31 7.30 -9.23
N ASP A 187 -13.05 7.72 -10.24
CA ASP A 187 -14.15 6.96 -10.78
C ASP A 187 -13.63 5.75 -11.56
N LYS A 188 -14.42 4.68 -11.60
CA LYS A 188 -14.06 3.46 -12.32
C LYS A 188 -13.72 3.72 -13.79
N GLU A 189 -14.42 4.65 -14.44
CA GLU A 189 -14.20 5.03 -15.84
C GLU A 189 -12.88 5.75 -16.06
N VAL A 190 -12.49 6.64 -15.14
CA VAL A 190 -11.19 7.37 -15.20
C VAL A 190 -10.03 6.40 -15.00
N ALA A 191 -10.19 5.44 -14.10
CA ALA A 191 -9.17 4.42 -13.86
C ALA A 191 -8.93 3.52 -15.09
N THR A 192 -9.90 3.41 -16.01
CA THR A 192 -9.83 2.59 -17.23
C THR A 192 -9.46 3.38 -18.49
N ALA A 193 -9.44 4.71 -18.44
CA ALA A 193 -9.10 5.54 -19.60
C ALA A 193 -7.70 5.18 -20.15
N PRO A 194 -7.52 5.14 -21.49
CA PRO A 194 -6.21 4.90 -22.07
C PRO A 194 -5.23 6.00 -21.67
N GLU A 195 -3.98 5.63 -21.44
CA GLU A 195 -2.92 6.58 -21.11
C GLU A 195 -2.67 7.51 -22.31
N PHE A 196 -2.92 8.80 -22.11
CA PHE A 196 -2.57 9.80 -23.09
C PHE A 196 -1.14 10.29 -22.81
N TYR A 197 -0.23 9.99 -23.71
CA TYR A 197 1.13 10.54 -23.70
C TYR A 197 1.19 11.76 -24.63
N PRO A 198 1.24 13.00 -24.11
CA PRO A 198 1.44 14.16 -24.95
C PRO A 198 2.84 14.09 -25.58
N ASN A 199 2.91 14.18 -26.91
CA ASN A 199 4.18 14.35 -27.60
C ASN A 199 4.72 15.76 -27.32
N ILE A 200 5.69 15.86 -26.41
CA ILE A 200 6.37 17.13 -26.13
C ILE A 200 7.44 17.35 -27.20
N LEU A 201 7.20 18.28 -28.11
CA LEU A 201 8.17 18.75 -29.09
C LEU A 201 8.86 20.02 -28.57
N LEU A 202 10.09 19.89 -28.12
CA LEU A 202 10.97 21.03 -27.84
C LEU A 202 11.39 21.66 -29.17
N ARG A 203 10.73 22.78 -29.57
CA ARG A 203 11.03 23.46 -30.83
C ARG A 203 12.24 24.41 -30.76
N LYS A 204 12.58 24.95 -29.58
CA LYS A 204 13.73 25.87 -29.41
C LYS A 204 14.12 25.97 -27.94
N LEU A 205 15.39 25.80 -27.64
CA LEU A 205 16.00 26.24 -26.39
C LEU A 205 16.66 27.60 -26.69
N MET A 206 16.18 28.69 -26.05
CA MET A 206 16.95 29.94 -26.05
C MET A 206 17.80 29.96 -24.78
N ILE A 207 19.10 30.01 -24.96
CA ILE A 207 20.11 30.18 -23.91
C ILE A 207 20.35 31.68 -23.74
#